data_f66775567e20d3e6e6124cb751216810
#
_entry.id   f66775567e20d3e6e6124cb751216810
#
_cell.length_a   1.000
_cell.length_b   1.000
_cell.length_c   1.000
_cell.angle_alpha   90.00
_cell.angle_beta   90.00
_cell.angle_gamma   90.00
#
_symmetry.space_group_name_H-M   'P 1'
#
loop_
_entity.id
_entity.type
_entity.pdbx_description
1 polymer ?
#
loop_
_entity_poly.entity_id
_entity_poly.type
_entity_poly.pdbx_seq_one_letter_code
_entity_poly.pdbx_strand_id
1 'polypeptide(L)'
;MKKRLFRIVPPVLGLVLFSAALWVLHSQLQKYHLKDILRYAHEIPSASLLRAALLTAASYVLMTSYDFLALRFVNRPLSFRKIFTASFIGYAFSNNIGFSMLAGASVRYRLYSSWNLSGLEITKIIFFCSISLWLGFFTLCAGVFLFEPAILQQVVSFPYAAGNSLG
;
A
#
# COMPACT_ATOMS: atom_id res chain seq x y z
N MET A 1 14.26 -34.60 -17.77
CA MET A 1 14.25 -33.29 -18.41
C MET A 1 13.19 -32.34 -17.84
N LYS A 2 11.94 -32.75 -17.57
CA LYS A 2 10.85 -31.86 -17.05
C LYS A 2 11.15 -31.16 -15.73
N LYS A 3 11.82 -31.79 -14.75
CA LYS A 3 12.14 -31.16 -13.44
C LYS A 3 13.19 -30.04 -13.50
N ARG A 4 14.09 -30.03 -14.48
CA ARG A 4 15.05 -28.93 -14.68
C ARG A 4 14.38 -27.72 -15.35
N LEU A 5 13.46 -27.96 -16.27
CA LEU A 5 12.69 -26.88 -16.92
C LEU A 5 11.86 -26.08 -15.88
N PHE A 6 11.17 -26.78 -14.97
CA PHE A 6 10.34 -26.15 -13.94
C PHE A 6 11.14 -25.30 -12.92
N ARG A 7 12.44 -25.55 -12.81
CA ARG A 7 13.34 -24.81 -11.91
C ARG A 7 13.96 -23.57 -12.56
N ILE A 8 14.01 -23.53 -13.90
CA ILE A 8 14.63 -22.43 -14.68
C ILE A 8 13.57 -21.45 -15.17
N VAL A 9 12.34 -21.90 -15.42
CA VAL A 9 11.24 -21.07 -15.94
C VAL A 9 10.90 -19.89 -15.04
N PRO A 10 10.75 -20.01 -13.68
CA PRO A 10 10.41 -18.88 -12.83
C PRO A 10 11.47 -17.76 -12.82
N PRO A 11 12.77 -18.04 -12.66
CA PRO A 11 13.78 -16.97 -12.68
C PRO A 11 13.93 -16.34 -14.07
N VAL A 12 13.81 -17.11 -15.15
CA VAL A 12 13.86 -16.59 -16.53
C VAL A 12 12.65 -15.69 -16.79
N LEU A 13 11.45 -16.14 -16.42
CA LEU A 13 10.24 -15.33 -16.53
C LEU A 13 10.35 -14.03 -15.74
N GLY A 14 10.87 -14.12 -14.51
CA GLY A 14 11.13 -12.93 -13.69
C GLY A 14 12.11 -11.96 -14.35
N LEU A 15 13.19 -12.46 -14.93
CA LEU A 15 14.16 -11.65 -15.65
C LEU A 15 13.56 -10.98 -16.90
N VAL A 16 12.78 -11.72 -17.68
CA VAL A 16 12.08 -11.20 -18.87
C VAL A 16 11.08 -10.12 -18.49
N LEU A 17 10.25 -10.36 -17.47
CA LEU A 17 9.28 -9.37 -16.99
C LEU A 17 9.97 -8.13 -16.45
N PHE A 18 11.07 -8.29 -15.70
CA PHE A 18 11.87 -7.19 -15.19
C PHE A 18 12.49 -6.36 -16.31
N SER A 19 13.07 -7.03 -17.31
CA SER A 19 13.65 -6.36 -18.49
C SER A 19 12.59 -5.63 -19.31
N ALA A 20 11.41 -6.24 -19.49
CA ALA A 20 10.28 -5.58 -20.15
C ALA A 20 9.80 -4.36 -19.38
N ALA A 21 9.68 -4.46 -18.05
CA ALA A 21 9.32 -3.32 -17.20
C ALA A 21 10.33 -2.19 -17.28
N LEU A 22 11.63 -2.49 -17.26
CA LEU A 22 12.69 -1.50 -17.44
C LEU A 22 12.64 -0.86 -18.83
N TRP A 23 12.37 -1.62 -19.85
CA TRP A 23 12.25 -1.10 -21.22
C TRP A 23 11.04 -0.16 -21.35
N VAL A 24 9.89 -0.53 -20.80
CA VAL A 24 8.69 0.33 -20.76
C VAL A 24 8.97 1.59 -19.95
N LEU A 25 9.60 1.47 -18.78
CA LEU A 25 9.97 2.61 -17.96
C LEU A 25 10.93 3.56 -18.71
N HIS A 26 11.94 3.00 -19.36
CA HIS A 26 12.90 3.78 -20.16
C HIS A 26 12.19 4.50 -21.31
N SER A 27 11.31 3.83 -22.06
CA SER A 27 10.55 4.43 -23.15
C SER A 27 9.60 5.52 -22.71
N GLN A 28 9.02 5.39 -21.52
CA GLN A 28 8.16 6.43 -20.95
C GLN A 28 8.99 7.62 -20.44
N LEU A 29 10.12 7.37 -19.77
CA LEU A 29 11.00 8.44 -19.28
C LEU A 29 11.64 9.25 -20.41
N GLN A 30 11.88 8.66 -21.58
CA GLN A 30 12.37 9.40 -22.75
C GLN A 30 11.39 10.45 -23.27
N LYS A 31 10.09 10.29 -23.01
CA LYS A 31 9.04 11.25 -23.40
C LYS A 31 8.99 12.48 -22.50
N TYR A 32 9.60 12.40 -21.30
CA TYR A 32 9.61 13.47 -20.32
C TYR A 32 11.03 13.99 -20.13
N HIS A 33 11.27 15.23 -20.50
CA HIS A 33 12.54 15.89 -20.18
C HIS A 33 12.57 16.23 -18.69
N LEU A 34 13.70 15.99 -18.04
CA LEU A 34 13.90 16.36 -16.61
C LEU A 34 13.54 17.83 -16.36
N LYS A 35 13.78 18.71 -17.35
CA LYS A 35 13.39 20.13 -17.29
C LYS A 35 11.88 20.33 -17.17
N ASP A 36 11.10 19.52 -17.86
CA ASP A 36 9.62 19.61 -17.80
C ASP A 36 9.11 19.15 -16.43
N ILE A 37 9.68 18.08 -15.87
CA ILE A 37 9.35 17.61 -14.53
C ILE A 37 9.65 18.67 -13.47
N LEU A 38 10.83 19.29 -13.55
CA LEU A 38 11.21 20.37 -12.63
C LEU A 38 10.31 21.60 -12.81
N ARG A 39 9.95 21.93 -14.05
CA ARG A 39 9.03 23.04 -14.32
C ARG A 39 7.64 22.77 -13.73
N TYR A 40 7.05 21.60 -13.97
CA TYR A 40 5.79 21.21 -13.37
C TYR A 40 5.84 21.18 -11.84
N ALA A 41 6.95 20.72 -11.25
CA ALA A 41 7.14 20.74 -9.80
C ALA A 41 7.16 22.18 -9.23
N HIS A 42 7.72 23.14 -9.98
CA HIS A 42 7.70 24.56 -9.61
C HIS A 42 6.35 25.23 -9.80
N GLU A 43 5.53 24.74 -10.72
CA GLU A 43 4.19 25.25 -10.99
C GLU A 43 3.16 24.81 -9.91
N ILE A 44 3.50 23.82 -9.06
CA ILE A 44 2.61 23.38 -7.98
C ILE A 44 2.54 24.47 -6.90
N PRO A 45 1.35 25.01 -6.59
CA PRO A 45 1.20 26.01 -5.55
C PRO A 45 1.69 25.46 -4.20
N SER A 46 2.49 26.23 -3.49
CA SER A 46 3.00 25.86 -2.15
C SER A 46 1.90 25.48 -1.16
N ALA A 47 0.73 26.11 -1.29
CA ALA A 47 -0.47 25.77 -0.51
C ALA A 47 -0.95 24.32 -0.76
N SER A 48 -0.86 23.82 -2.00
CA SER A 48 -1.23 22.44 -2.33
C SER A 48 -0.22 21.45 -1.77
N LEU A 49 1.08 21.76 -1.83
CA LEU A 49 2.13 20.96 -1.19
C LEU A 49 1.95 20.89 0.32
N LEU A 50 1.65 22.02 0.95
CA LEU A 50 1.40 22.07 2.39
C LEU A 50 0.17 21.23 2.77
N ARG A 51 -0.94 21.34 2.02
CA ARG A 51 -2.13 20.52 2.24
C ARG A 51 -1.83 19.04 2.10
N ALA A 52 -1.10 18.64 1.05
CA ALA A 52 -0.69 17.25 0.83
C ALA A 52 0.19 16.74 2.00
N ALA A 53 1.15 17.54 2.46
CA ALA A 53 2.00 17.19 3.59
C ALA A 53 1.20 17.03 4.89
N LEU A 54 0.26 17.94 5.18
CA LEU A 54 -0.61 17.88 6.35
C LEU A 54 -1.53 16.65 6.31
N LEU A 55 -2.15 16.36 5.16
CA LEU A 55 -2.99 15.18 4.99
C LEU A 55 -2.18 13.89 5.14
N THR A 56 -0.97 13.85 4.61
CA THR A 56 -0.06 12.72 4.78
C THR A 56 0.31 12.53 6.24
N ALA A 57 0.69 13.60 6.95
CA ALA A 57 1.00 13.54 8.36
C ALA A 57 -0.21 13.06 9.19
N ALA A 58 -1.40 13.60 8.93
CA ALA A 58 -2.64 13.16 9.58
C ALA A 58 -2.92 11.68 9.32
N SER A 59 -2.72 11.21 8.10
CA SER A 59 -2.87 9.80 7.75
C SER A 59 -1.93 8.89 8.56
N TYR A 60 -0.66 9.25 8.70
CA TYR A 60 0.29 8.48 9.52
C TYR A 60 -0.06 8.49 11.00
N VAL A 61 -0.59 9.59 11.53
CA VAL A 61 -1.10 9.66 12.91
C VAL A 61 -2.29 8.71 13.09
N LEU A 62 -3.25 8.72 12.16
CA LEU A 62 -4.39 7.79 12.18
C LEU A 62 -3.93 6.33 12.10
N MET A 63 -2.98 6.01 11.21
CA MET A 63 -2.42 4.66 11.11
C MET A 63 -1.73 4.23 12.42
N THR A 64 -1.05 5.14 13.11
CA THR A 64 -0.44 4.87 14.41
C THR A 64 -1.48 4.51 15.47
N SER A 65 -2.69 5.07 15.38
CA SER A 65 -3.79 4.75 16.29
C SER A 65 -4.23 3.29 16.20
N TYR A 66 -4.16 2.67 15.02
CA TYR A 66 -4.45 1.23 14.87
C TYR A 66 -3.43 0.37 15.64
N ASP A 67 -2.14 0.66 15.51
CA ASP A 67 -1.09 -0.05 16.25
C ASP A 67 -1.24 0.18 17.77
N PHE A 68 -1.61 1.38 18.18
CA PHE A 68 -1.88 1.69 19.60
C PHE A 68 -3.05 0.86 20.16
N LEU A 69 -4.17 0.78 19.43
CA LEU A 69 -5.32 -0.03 19.80
C LEU A 69 -4.98 -1.52 19.82
N ALA A 70 -4.23 -1.99 18.82
CA ALA A 70 -3.80 -3.38 18.75
C ALA A 70 -2.90 -3.79 19.94
N LEU A 71 -1.99 -2.91 20.35
CA LEU A 71 -1.14 -3.13 21.53
C LEU A 71 -1.95 -3.13 22.83
N ARG A 72 -2.97 -2.29 22.94
CA ARG A 72 -3.93 -2.35 24.05
C ARG A 72 -4.71 -3.66 24.06
N PHE A 73 -5.14 -4.13 22.91
CA PHE A 73 -5.86 -5.40 22.78
C PHE A 73 -5.04 -6.60 23.27
N VAL A 74 -3.73 -6.62 23.02
CA VAL A 74 -2.83 -7.68 23.52
C VAL A 74 -2.31 -7.42 24.94
N ASN A 75 -2.80 -6.38 25.63
CA ASN A 75 -2.38 -5.98 26.98
C ASN A 75 -0.86 -5.74 27.12
N ARG A 76 -0.23 -5.18 26.09
CA ARG A 76 1.19 -4.83 26.05
C ARG A 76 1.39 -3.34 25.81
N PRO A 77 1.24 -2.49 26.83
CA PRO A 77 1.43 -1.06 26.66
C PRO A 77 2.90 -0.76 26.39
N LEU A 78 3.17 -0.16 25.22
CA LEU A 78 4.47 0.40 24.86
C LEU A 78 4.40 1.93 24.95
N SER A 79 5.57 2.57 25.08
CA SER A 79 5.64 4.02 25.01
C SER A 79 5.21 4.52 23.62
N PHE A 80 4.53 5.66 23.57
CA PHE A 80 4.03 6.23 22.32
C PHE A 80 5.11 6.36 21.23
N ARG A 81 6.34 6.74 21.62
CA ARG A 81 7.48 6.84 20.70
C ARG A 81 7.79 5.49 20.00
N LYS A 82 7.76 4.39 20.73
CA LYS A 82 7.99 3.04 20.15
C LYS A 82 6.87 2.67 19.19
N ILE A 83 5.62 2.93 19.58
CA ILE A 83 4.46 2.66 18.74
C ILE A 83 4.54 3.47 17.44
N PHE A 84 4.75 4.78 17.56
CA PHE A 84 4.88 5.67 16.41
C PHE A 84 6.01 5.23 15.46
N THR A 85 7.19 4.91 16.00
CA THR A 85 8.33 4.43 15.19
C THR A 85 8.00 3.15 14.46
N ALA A 86 7.40 2.16 15.13
CA ALA A 86 7.04 0.89 14.49
C ALA A 86 5.97 1.07 13.41
N SER A 87 4.96 1.88 13.69
CA SER A 87 3.90 2.21 12.74
C SER A 87 4.46 2.96 11.53
N PHE A 88 5.18 4.04 11.77
CA PHE A 88 5.73 4.88 10.70
C PHE A 88 6.62 4.07 9.75
N ILE A 89 7.61 3.34 10.31
CA ILE A 89 8.50 2.52 9.48
C ILE A 89 7.72 1.37 8.82
N GLY A 90 6.86 0.68 9.57
CA GLY A 90 6.04 -0.41 9.05
C GLY A 90 5.18 0.01 7.87
N TYR A 91 4.46 1.12 7.96
CA TYR A 91 3.63 1.64 6.87
C TYR A 91 4.44 2.25 5.73
N ALA A 92 5.56 2.94 6.03
CA ALA A 92 6.45 3.44 4.99
C ALA A 92 6.99 2.30 4.13
N PHE A 93 7.43 1.20 4.74
CA PHE A 93 7.88 0.02 4.00
C PHE A 93 6.73 -0.66 3.25
N SER A 94 5.56 -0.79 3.88
CA SER A 94 4.38 -1.37 3.22
C SER A 94 3.97 -0.60 1.97
N ASN A 95 4.02 0.70 2.00
CA ASN A 95 3.56 1.54 0.89
C ASN A 95 4.60 1.65 -0.25
N ASN A 96 5.88 1.42 0.03
CA ASN A 96 6.95 1.59 -0.96
C ASN A 96 7.47 0.28 -1.56
N ILE A 97 7.23 -0.87 -0.93
CA ILE A 97 7.70 -2.18 -1.41
C ILE A 97 6.51 -2.96 -1.94
N GLY A 98 6.60 -3.50 -3.15
CA GLY A 98 5.52 -4.18 -3.87
C GLY A 98 4.86 -5.37 -3.16
N PHE A 99 5.54 -5.99 -2.17
CA PHE A 99 4.98 -6.98 -1.24
C PHE A 99 4.56 -6.33 0.08
N SER A 100 3.73 -5.31 0.01
CA SER A 100 3.43 -4.37 1.07
C SER A 100 3.07 -5.01 2.43
N MET A 101 2.24 -6.05 2.41
CA MET A 101 1.81 -6.74 3.63
C MET A 101 2.97 -7.47 4.34
N LEU A 102 3.83 -8.17 3.58
CA LEU A 102 4.95 -8.92 4.12
C LEU A 102 6.08 -8.00 4.58
N ALA A 103 6.36 -6.93 3.85
CA ALA A 103 7.39 -5.97 4.21
C ALA A 103 7.06 -5.26 5.52
N GLY A 104 5.86 -4.72 5.66
CA GLY A 104 5.41 -4.08 6.89
C GLY A 104 5.32 -5.01 8.08
N ALA A 105 4.86 -6.26 7.87
CA ALA A 105 4.81 -7.28 8.91
C ALA A 105 6.21 -7.66 9.40
N SER A 106 7.17 -7.82 8.48
CA SER A 106 8.57 -8.16 8.82
C SER A 106 9.24 -7.06 9.66
N VAL A 107 9.02 -5.80 9.30
CA VAL A 107 9.53 -4.66 10.07
C VAL A 107 8.91 -4.62 11.47
N ARG A 108 7.58 -4.74 11.57
CA ARG A 108 6.89 -4.80 12.87
C ARG A 108 7.37 -5.96 13.72
N TYR A 109 7.55 -7.15 13.11
CA TYR A 109 8.05 -8.31 13.80
C TYR A 109 9.41 -8.04 14.42
N ARG A 110 10.36 -7.48 13.68
CA ARG A 110 11.71 -7.16 14.20
C ARG A 110 11.67 -6.14 15.32
N LEU A 111 10.91 -5.06 15.15
CA LEU A 111 10.83 -3.99 16.14
C LEU A 111 10.13 -4.46 17.42
N TYR A 112 8.98 -5.11 17.31
CA TYR A 112 8.24 -5.59 18.48
C TYR A 112 8.98 -6.72 19.20
N SER A 113 9.67 -7.61 18.48
CA SER A 113 10.52 -8.64 19.10
C SER A 113 11.68 -8.03 19.89
N SER A 114 12.28 -6.93 19.40
CA SER A 114 13.36 -6.25 20.14
C SER A 114 12.85 -5.56 21.43
N TRP A 115 11.53 -5.40 21.57
CA TRP A 115 10.89 -4.86 22.78
C TRP A 115 10.19 -5.94 23.61
N ASN A 116 10.65 -7.19 23.49
CA ASN A 116 10.19 -8.36 24.25
C ASN A 116 8.72 -8.73 24.05
N LEU A 117 8.15 -8.49 22.88
CA LEU A 117 6.87 -9.06 22.52
C LEU A 117 7.08 -10.47 21.94
N SER A 118 6.20 -11.39 22.33
CA SER A 118 6.20 -12.75 21.79
C SER A 118 5.70 -12.78 20.34
N GLY A 119 6.11 -13.81 19.58
CA GLY A 119 5.66 -13.97 18.19
C GLY A 119 4.13 -14.04 18.05
N LEU A 120 3.43 -14.66 19.01
CA LEU A 120 1.97 -14.71 19.03
C LEU A 120 1.33 -13.33 19.27
N GLU A 121 1.90 -12.52 20.16
CA GLU A 121 1.42 -11.16 20.39
C GLU A 121 1.58 -10.30 19.14
N ILE A 122 2.75 -10.41 18.48
CA ILE A 122 3.03 -9.68 17.23
C ILE A 122 2.06 -10.10 16.13
N THR A 123 1.81 -11.39 15.97
CA THR A 123 0.85 -11.90 14.99
C THR A 123 -0.56 -11.36 15.24
N LYS A 124 -1.00 -11.32 16.51
CA LYS A 124 -2.30 -10.73 16.88
C LYS A 124 -2.38 -9.24 16.52
N ILE A 125 -1.31 -8.48 16.75
CA ILE A 125 -1.23 -7.06 16.39
C ILE A 125 -1.36 -6.88 14.88
N ILE A 126 -0.58 -7.62 14.08
CA ILE A 126 -0.61 -7.56 12.62
C ILE A 126 -2.00 -7.91 12.10
N PHE A 127 -2.59 -8.98 12.63
CA PHE A 127 -3.92 -9.44 12.24
C PHE A 127 -5.02 -8.42 12.59
N PHE A 128 -4.97 -7.82 13.79
CA PHE A 128 -5.87 -6.77 14.22
C PHE A 128 -5.82 -5.56 13.28
N CYS A 129 -4.61 -5.08 12.95
CA CYS A 129 -4.42 -3.96 12.02
C CYS A 129 -4.95 -4.30 10.62
N SER A 130 -4.72 -5.52 10.14
CA SER A 130 -5.20 -5.98 8.83
C SER A 130 -6.73 -6.04 8.77
N ILE A 131 -7.38 -6.61 9.77
CA ILE A 131 -8.86 -6.67 9.83
C ILE A 131 -9.43 -5.26 9.91
N SER A 132 -8.87 -4.38 10.74
CA SER A 132 -9.35 -3.01 10.87
C SER A 132 -9.28 -2.26 9.54
N LEU A 133 -8.22 -2.46 8.76
CA LEU A 133 -8.09 -1.89 7.42
C LEU A 133 -9.21 -2.39 6.48
N TRP A 134 -9.42 -3.71 6.44
CA TRP A 134 -10.44 -4.30 5.58
C TRP A 134 -11.86 -3.87 5.98
N LEU A 135 -12.17 -3.81 7.28
CA LEU A 135 -13.44 -3.30 7.77
C LEU A 135 -13.67 -1.85 7.35
N GLY A 136 -12.65 -1.00 7.49
CA GLY A 136 -12.70 0.39 7.02
C GLY A 136 -12.94 0.47 5.51
N PHE A 137 -12.24 -0.33 4.72
CA PHE A 137 -12.42 -0.39 3.28
C PHE A 137 -13.83 -0.80 2.88
N PHE A 138 -14.36 -1.88 3.44
CA PHE A 138 -15.74 -2.33 3.17
C PHE A 138 -16.77 -1.32 3.63
N THR A 139 -16.56 -0.65 4.75
CA THR A 139 -17.45 0.40 5.24
C THR A 139 -17.50 1.59 4.28
N LEU A 140 -16.34 2.02 3.77
CA LEU A 140 -16.26 3.08 2.76
C LEU A 140 -16.94 2.66 1.45
N CYS A 141 -16.68 1.44 0.96
CA CYS A 141 -17.36 0.92 -0.22
C CYS A 141 -18.87 0.90 -0.05
N ALA A 142 -19.35 0.38 1.07
CA ALA A 142 -20.79 0.36 1.38
C ALA A 142 -21.36 1.78 1.45
N GLY A 143 -20.65 2.72 2.06
CA GLY A 143 -21.04 4.13 2.10
C GLY A 143 -21.17 4.73 0.71
N VAL A 144 -20.17 4.55 -0.14
CA VAL A 144 -20.22 5.05 -1.53
C VAL A 144 -21.41 4.44 -2.29
N PHE A 145 -21.66 3.14 -2.16
CA PHE A 145 -22.78 2.50 -2.83
C PHE A 145 -24.16 2.98 -2.33
N LEU A 146 -24.25 3.36 -1.06
CA LEU A 146 -25.52 3.86 -0.49
C LEU A 146 -25.79 5.32 -0.88
N PHE A 147 -24.74 6.17 -0.94
CA PHE A 147 -24.90 7.59 -1.17
C PHE A 147 -24.80 8.00 -2.65
N GLU A 148 -24.09 7.19 -3.48
CA GLU A 148 -23.95 7.45 -4.92
C GLU A 148 -24.21 6.20 -5.77
N PRO A 149 -25.48 5.75 -5.91
CA PRO A 149 -25.83 4.58 -6.71
C PRO A 149 -25.51 4.74 -8.22
N ALA A 150 -25.33 5.98 -8.69
CA ALA A 150 -24.95 6.27 -10.08
C ALA A 150 -23.55 5.71 -10.45
N ILE A 151 -22.63 5.61 -9.49
CA ILE A 151 -21.30 5.02 -9.70
C ILE A 151 -21.42 3.53 -10.03
N LEU A 152 -22.38 2.81 -9.42
CA LEU A 152 -22.66 1.41 -9.73
C LEU A 152 -23.03 1.21 -11.20
N GLN A 153 -23.88 2.09 -11.76
CA GLN A 153 -24.28 2.00 -13.15
C GLN A 153 -23.10 2.21 -14.12
N GLN A 154 -22.16 3.12 -13.79
CA GLN A 154 -20.95 3.32 -14.59
C GLN A 154 -19.99 2.13 -14.52
N VAL A 155 -19.80 1.52 -13.37
CA VAL A 155 -18.90 0.37 -13.18
C VAL A 155 -19.48 -0.90 -13.81
N VAL A 156 -20.79 -1.11 -13.74
CA VAL A 156 -21.47 -2.30 -14.29
C VAL A 156 -21.70 -2.18 -15.79
N SER A 157 -21.87 -0.97 -16.34
CA SER A 157 -22.08 -0.76 -17.78
C SER A 157 -20.80 -0.85 -18.64
N PHE A 158 -19.62 -0.78 -18.02
CA PHE A 158 -18.34 -0.86 -18.74
C PHE A 158 -18.09 -2.16 -19.53
N PRO A 159 -18.49 -3.37 -19.10
CA PRO A 159 -18.32 -4.58 -19.89
C PRO A 159 -19.37 -4.79 -20.98
N TYR A 160 -20.51 -4.08 -20.94
CA TYR A 160 -21.59 -4.29 -21.92
C TYR A 160 -21.43 -3.48 -23.20
N ALA A 161 -20.75 -2.34 -23.14
CA ALA A 161 -20.51 -1.50 -24.32
C ALA A 161 -19.44 -2.05 -25.28
N ALA A 162 -18.55 -2.92 -24.81
CA ALA A 162 -17.52 -3.53 -25.65
C ALA A 162 -18.02 -4.72 -26.47
N GLY A 163 -19.20 -5.27 -26.19
CA GLY A 163 -19.81 -6.39 -26.91
C GLY A 163 -20.63 -6.03 -28.14
N ASN A 164 -21.08 -4.77 -28.26
CA ASN A 164 -21.99 -4.35 -29.33
C ASN A 164 -21.31 -3.59 -30.49
N SER A 165 -19.99 -3.52 -30.54
CA SER A 165 -19.25 -2.89 -31.66
C SER A 165 -18.71 -3.90 -32.69
N LEU A 166 -19.13 -5.18 -32.65
CA LEU A 166 -18.76 -6.26 -33.59
C LEU A 166 -20.00 -6.88 -34.22
N GLY A 167 -21.00 -6.09 -34.54
CA GLY A 167 -22.15 -6.49 -35.35
C GLY A 167 -22.29 -5.61 -36.59
#